data_4955978b47d0ae40620c2ada9e451fb1
#
_entry.id   4955978b47d0ae40620c2ada9e451fb1
#
_cell.length_a   1.000
_cell.length_b   1.000
_cell.length_c   1.000
_cell.angle_alpha   90.00
_cell.angle_beta   90.00
_cell.angle_gamma   90.00
#
_symmetry.space_group_name_H-M   'P 1'
#
loop_
_entity.id
_entity.type
_entity.pdbx_description
1 polymer ?
#
loop_
_entity_poly.entity_id
_entity_poly.type
_entity_poly.pdbx_seq_one_letter_code
_entity_poly.pdbx_strand_id
1 'polypeptide(L)'
;MRYDLNILWVEDTATYYEETKEILETYAEDNGISLKFHYIQDVNVFFEKIKNNEKGFRLYDIFFIDYSLSSGIVGSQLITDLRAKNMDSDILFYSSDKESEIRRIIEEDIGSFEGVYVANRDNFDDKSYLLINKNARRLTSLSNIRGYLMDQTSEND
;
A
#
# COMPACT_ATOMS: atom_id res chain seq x y z
N MET A 1 19.34 -10.19 5.39
CA MET A 1 18.09 -10.21 6.17
C MET A 1 16.93 -9.84 5.27
N ARG A 2 15.91 -10.69 5.18
CA ARG A 2 14.70 -10.39 4.43
C ARG A 2 13.76 -9.58 5.29
N TYR A 3 13.22 -8.52 4.72
CA TYR A 3 12.18 -7.73 5.36
C TYR A 3 10.84 -8.09 4.74
N ASP A 4 9.83 -8.29 5.61
CA ASP A 4 8.47 -8.51 5.15
C ASP A 4 7.79 -7.16 4.95
N LEU A 5 7.31 -6.90 3.75
CA LEU A 5 6.44 -5.78 3.47
C LEU A 5 4.99 -6.23 3.60
N ASN A 6 4.26 -5.55 4.44
CA ASN A 6 2.85 -5.86 4.68
C ASN A 6 1.99 -4.95 3.81
N ILE A 7 1.20 -5.56 2.93
CA ILE A 7 0.35 -4.86 1.97
C ILE A 7 -1.11 -5.24 2.20
N LEU A 8 -1.94 -4.23 2.43
CA LEU A 8 -3.38 -4.45 2.46
C LEU A 8 -3.93 -4.12 1.07
N TRP A 9 -4.71 -5.03 0.50
CA TRP A 9 -5.21 -4.91 -0.88
C TRP A 9 -6.72 -5.05 -0.90
N VAL A 10 -7.41 -4.00 -1.32
CA VAL A 10 -8.87 -3.98 -1.45
C VAL A 10 -9.22 -4.08 -2.93
N GLU A 11 -9.78 -5.21 -3.35
CA GLU A 11 -10.11 -5.53 -4.74
C GLU A 11 -11.33 -6.45 -4.79
N ASP A 12 -12.36 -6.06 -5.50
CA ASP A 12 -13.60 -6.84 -5.58
C ASP A 12 -13.50 -8.06 -6.53
N THR A 13 -12.54 -8.05 -7.46
CA THR A 13 -12.35 -9.12 -8.44
C THR A 13 -11.25 -10.08 -7.98
N ALA A 14 -11.64 -11.22 -7.43
CA ALA A 14 -10.70 -12.20 -6.89
C ALA A 14 -9.69 -12.71 -7.93
N THR A 15 -10.11 -12.91 -9.18
CA THR A 15 -9.21 -13.39 -10.23
C THR A 15 -8.11 -12.38 -10.54
N TYR A 16 -8.44 -11.08 -10.60
CA TYR A 16 -7.45 -10.04 -10.82
C TYR A 16 -6.45 -10.00 -9.67
N TYR A 17 -6.94 -10.11 -8.43
CA TYR A 17 -6.08 -10.15 -7.25
C TYR A 17 -5.09 -11.32 -7.32
N GLU A 18 -5.58 -12.53 -7.58
CA GLU A 18 -4.74 -13.73 -7.58
C GLU A 18 -3.67 -13.69 -8.66
N GLU A 19 -4.04 -13.31 -9.88
CA GLU A 19 -3.10 -13.20 -10.99
C GLU A 19 -2.04 -12.12 -10.76
N THR A 20 -2.45 -10.96 -10.30
CA THR A 20 -1.54 -9.84 -10.06
C THR A 20 -0.65 -10.10 -8.85
N LYS A 21 -1.19 -10.72 -7.80
CA LYS A 21 -0.42 -11.13 -6.63
C LYS A 21 0.75 -12.02 -7.02
N GLU A 22 0.52 -13.01 -7.88
CA GLU A 22 1.56 -13.93 -8.34
C GLU A 22 2.69 -13.18 -9.06
N ILE A 23 2.33 -12.22 -9.91
CA ILE A 23 3.31 -11.38 -10.61
C ILE A 23 4.16 -10.58 -9.62
N LEU A 24 3.53 -9.96 -8.62
CA LEU A 24 4.23 -9.16 -7.63
C LEU A 24 5.11 -10.00 -6.70
N GLU A 25 4.64 -11.19 -6.32
CA GLU A 25 5.43 -12.10 -5.49
C GLU A 25 6.68 -12.57 -6.23
N THR A 26 6.56 -12.89 -7.52
CA THR A 26 7.70 -13.27 -8.35
C THR A 26 8.72 -12.15 -8.45
N TYR A 27 8.24 -10.93 -8.70
CA TYR A 27 9.11 -9.75 -8.75
C TYR A 27 9.85 -9.54 -7.43
N ALA A 28 9.14 -9.61 -6.32
CA ALA A 28 9.72 -9.40 -5.00
C ALA A 28 10.75 -10.47 -4.67
N GLU A 29 10.44 -11.72 -4.96
CA GLU A 29 11.37 -12.83 -4.72
C GLU A 29 12.66 -12.65 -5.50
N ASP A 30 12.57 -12.25 -6.77
CA ASP A 30 13.74 -11.97 -7.60
C ASP A 30 14.59 -10.82 -7.05
N ASN A 31 14.01 -9.95 -6.25
CA ASN A 31 14.69 -8.80 -5.64
C ASN A 31 14.97 -8.97 -4.15
N GLY A 32 14.80 -10.17 -3.60
CA GLY A 32 15.08 -10.47 -2.20
C GLY A 32 14.10 -9.87 -1.22
N ILE A 33 12.88 -9.55 -1.66
CA ILE A 33 11.84 -8.92 -0.85
C ILE A 33 10.75 -9.96 -0.57
N SER A 34 10.27 -10.02 0.66
CA SER A 34 9.14 -10.85 1.05
C SER A 34 7.89 -9.97 1.17
N LEU A 35 6.84 -10.34 0.45
CA LEU A 35 5.56 -9.64 0.51
C LEU A 35 4.55 -10.46 1.31
N LYS A 36 3.82 -9.78 2.19
CA LYS A 36 2.69 -10.36 2.90
C LYS A 36 1.44 -9.57 2.54
N PHE A 37 0.50 -10.23 1.88
CA PHE A 37 -0.73 -9.62 1.45
C PHE A 37 -1.87 -9.92 2.40
N HIS A 38 -2.61 -8.88 2.75
CA HIS A 38 -3.89 -9.00 3.42
C HIS A 38 -4.96 -8.58 2.41
N TYR A 39 -5.69 -9.54 1.87
CA TYR A 39 -6.69 -9.30 0.84
C TYR A 39 -8.06 -9.06 1.45
N ILE A 40 -8.73 -8.01 1.00
CA ILE A 40 -10.11 -7.70 1.37
C ILE A 40 -10.90 -7.52 0.08
N GLN A 41 -11.85 -8.44 -0.16
CA GLN A 41 -12.70 -8.39 -1.34
C GLN A 41 -13.87 -7.43 -1.17
N ASP A 42 -14.45 -7.35 0.03
CA ASP A 42 -15.61 -6.52 0.34
C ASP A 42 -15.17 -5.22 1.01
N VAL A 43 -15.43 -4.10 0.34
CA VAL A 43 -15.08 -2.77 0.85
C VAL A 43 -15.75 -2.46 2.19
N ASN A 44 -16.93 -3.01 2.44
CA ASN A 44 -17.61 -2.81 3.72
C ASN A 44 -16.84 -3.44 4.88
N VAL A 45 -16.23 -4.59 4.65
CA VAL A 45 -15.33 -5.23 5.62
C VAL A 45 -14.14 -4.33 5.92
N PHE A 46 -13.61 -3.68 4.89
CA PHE A 46 -12.50 -2.74 5.06
C PHE A 46 -12.89 -1.54 5.94
N PHE A 47 -14.05 -0.94 5.70
CA PHE A 47 -14.56 0.16 6.52
C PHE A 47 -14.74 -0.25 7.99
N GLU A 48 -15.28 -1.43 8.23
CA GLU A 48 -15.44 -1.95 9.58
C GLU A 48 -14.10 -2.14 10.28
N LYS A 49 -13.09 -2.63 9.57
CA LYS A 49 -11.76 -2.82 10.13
C LYS A 49 -11.10 -1.49 10.49
N ILE A 50 -11.23 -0.47 9.65
CA ILE A 50 -10.73 0.87 9.96
C ILE A 50 -11.38 1.38 11.25
N LYS A 51 -12.70 1.21 11.38
CA LYS A 51 -13.47 1.72 12.50
C LYS A 51 -13.13 1.01 13.81
N ASN A 52 -12.92 -0.30 13.77
CA ASN A 52 -12.80 -1.14 14.97
C ASN A 52 -11.37 -1.49 15.37
N ASN A 53 -10.41 -1.39 14.46
CA ASN A 53 -9.05 -1.84 14.70
C ASN A 53 -8.01 -0.84 14.19
N GLU A 54 -8.06 0.37 14.73
CA GLU A 54 -7.20 1.48 14.33
C GLU A 54 -5.70 1.15 14.42
N LYS A 55 -5.27 0.45 15.46
CA LYS A 55 -3.86 0.11 15.66
C LYS A 55 -3.35 -0.92 14.65
N GLY A 56 -4.22 -1.83 14.20
CA GLY A 56 -3.85 -2.86 13.23
C GLY A 56 -3.46 -2.29 11.86
N PHE A 57 -4.05 -1.18 11.45
CA PHE A 57 -3.78 -0.57 10.16
C PHE A 57 -2.41 0.09 10.07
N ARG A 58 -1.79 0.42 11.19
CA ARG A 58 -0.43 0.98 11.23
C ARG A 58 0.65 -0.04 10.87
N LEU A 59 0.29 -1.32 10.83
CA LEU A 59 1.20 -2.41 10.49
C LEU A 59 1.39 -2.58 8.98
N TYR A 60 0.58 -1.92 8.16
CA TYR A 60 0.68 -2.03 6.71
C TYR A 60 1.60 -0.96 6.15
N ASP A 61 2.51 -1.38 5.28
CA ASP A 61 3.46 -0.47 4.63
C ASP A 61 2.85 0.20 3.41
N ILE A 62 2.01 -0.54 2.68
CA ILE A 62 1.39 -0.08 1.45
C ILE A 62 -0.08 -0.52 1.44
N PHE A 63 -0.94 0.34 0.89
CA PHE A 63 -2.33 0.01 0.60
C PHE A 63 -2.55 0.03 -0.91
N PHE A 64 -3.09 -1.05 -1.46
CA PHE A 64 -3.57 -1.10 -2.84
C PHE A 64 -5.09 -1.02 -2.80
N ILE A 65 -5.67 -0.01 -3.43
CA ILE A 65 -7.11 0.23 -3.38
C ILE A 65 -7.66 0.40 -4.79
N ASP A 66 -8.60 -0.48 -5.17
CA ASP A 66 -9.31 -0.37 -6.44
C ASP A 66 -10.37 0.72 -6.36
N TYR A 67 -10.28 1.71 -7.25
CA TYR A 67 -11.24 2.81 -7.32
C TYR A 67 -12.61 2.34 -7.85
N SER A 68 -12.65 1.28 -8.66
CA SER A 68 -13.88 0.77 -9.27
C SER A 68 -14.80 0.04 -8.29
N LEU A 69 -14.43 -0.05 -7.00
CA LEU A 69 -15.22 -0.71 -5.99
C LEU A 69 -16.64 -0.14 -5.93
N SER A 70 -17.61 -0.93 -6.32
CA SER A 70 -19.06 -0.76 -6.36
C SER A 70 -19.64 0.66 -6.56
N SER A 71 -18.91 1.72 -6.26
CA SER A 71 -19.17 3.10 -6.65
C SER A 71 -17.87 3.89 -6.56
N GLY A 72 -17.55 4.71 -7.57
CA GLY A 72 -16.32 5.49 -7.63
C GLY A 72 -16.08 6.43 -6.44
N ILE A 73 -17.10 6.68 -5.64
CA ILE A 73 -17.02 7.54 -4.46
C ILE A 73 -16.34 6.82 -3.28
N VAL A 74 -16.41 5.50 -3.25
CA VAL A 74 -15.96 4.69 -2.11
C VAL A 74 -14.45 4.77 -1.91
N GLY A 75 -13.67 4.76 -2.99
CA GLY A 75 -12.20 4.81 -2.89
C GLY A 75 -11.69 6.12 -2.28
N SER A 76 -12.26 7.26 -2.68
CA SER A 76 -11.87 8.55 -2.10
C SER A 76 -12.23 8.62 -0.62
N GLN A 77 -13.36 8.05 -0.22
CA GLN A 77 -13.74 7.96 1.18
C GLN A 77 -12.74 7.13 1.99
N LEU A 78 -12.24 6.02 1.41
CA LEU A 78 -11.23 5.19 2.06
C LEU A 78 -9.95 5.98 2.35
N ILE A 79 -9.47 6.77 1.38
CA ILE A 79 -8.27 7.58 1.58
C ILE A 79 -8.52 8.61 2.68
N THR A 80 -9.66 9.28 2.66
CA THR A 80 -10.01 10.26 3.68
C THR A 80 -10.03 9.64 5.07
N ASP A 81 -10.67 8.48 5.21
CA ASP A 81 -10.75 7.77 6.49
C ASP A 81 -9.37 7.33 6.98
N LEU A 82 -8.53 6.81 6.09
CA LEU A 82 -7.17 6.41 6.44
C LEU A 82 -6.35 7.60 6.93
N ARG A 83 -6.39 8.71 6.22
CA ARG A 83 -5.61 9.91 6.58
C ARG A 83 -6.14 10.57 7.85
N ALA A 84 -7.46 10.54 8.09
CA ALA A 84 -8.04 11.06 9.32
C ALA A 84 -7.54 10.32 10.57
N LYS A 85 -7.11 9.09 10.41
CA LYS A 85 -6.55 8.28 11.51
C LYS A 85 -5.02 8.36 11.57
N ASN A 86 -4.41 9.32 10.89
CA ASN A 86 -2.95 9.54 10.84
C ASN A 86 -2.17 8.33 10.30
N MET A 87 -2.75 7.61 9.37
CA MET A 87 -2.04 6.55 8.68
C MET A 87 -1.29 7.14 7.49
N ASP A 88 0.02 7.14 7.57
CA ASP A 88 0.91 7.75 6.59
C ASP A 88 1.57 6.76 5.64
N SER A 89 1.08 5.53 5.60
CA SER A 89 1.55 4.52 4.66
C SER A 89 1.27 4.94 3.21
N ASP A 90 2.08 4.44 2.27
CA ASP A 90 1.84 4.72 0.86
C ASP A 90 0.54 4.06 0.40
N ILE A 91 -0.24 4.79 -0.39
CA ILE A 91 -1.49 4.30 -0.97
C ILE A 91 -1.38 4.32 -2.49
N LEU A 92 -1.56 3.18 -3.13
CA LEU A 92 -1.64 3.08 -4.58
C LEU A 92 -3.10 2.86 -4.98
N PHE A 93 -3.64 3.86 -5.62
CA PHE A 93 -5.04 3.93 -6.02
C PHE A 93 -5.09 3.60 -7.51
N TYR A 94 -5.88 2.62 -7.91
CA TYR A 94 -5.92 2.19 -9.31
C TYR A 94 -7.32 1.86 -9.77
N SER A 95 -7.53 1.87 -11.09
CA SER A 95 -8.81 1.55 -11.71
C SER A 95 -8.60 1.09 -13.15
N SER A 96 -9.65 0.53 -13.75
CA SER A 96 -9.69 0.28 -15.17
C SER A 96 -9.80 1.57 -16.00
N ASP A 97 -10.16 2.68 -15.37
CA ASP A 97 -10.26 3.98 -16.02
C ASP A 97 -8.89 4.59 -16.29
N LYS A 98 -8.86 5.66 -17.08
CA LYS A 98 -7.61 6.34 -17.40
C LYS A 98 -7.01 6.98 -16.14
N GLU A 99 -5.70 6.86 -15.97
CA GLU A 99 -4.98 7.44 -14.84
C GLU A 99 -5.27 8.93 -14.64
N SER A 100 -5.33 9.70 -15.73
CA SER A 100 -5.60 11.13 -15.66
C SER A 100 -6.98 11.45 -15.07
N GLU A 101 -7.98 10.64 -15.38
CA GLU A 101 -9.32 10.80 -14.84
C GLU A 101 -9.36 10.46 -13.36
N ILE A 102 -8.70 9.40 -12.95
CA ILE A 102 -8.60 9.00 -11.54
C ILE A 102 -7.90 10.09 -10.75
N ARG A 103 -6.79 10.59 -11.26
CA ARG A 103 -6.02 11.66 -10.61
C ARG A 103 -6.85 12.93 -10.44
N ARG A 104 -7.62 13.32 -11.48
CA ARG A 104 -8.49 14.48 -11.41
C ARG A 104 -9.56 14.32 -10.34
N ILE A 105 -10.21 13.16 -10.28
CA ILE A 105 -11.26 12.89 -9.30
C ILE A 105 -10.68 12.93 -7.87
N ILE A 106 -9.51 12.35 -7.65
CA ILE A 106 -8.85 12.37 -6.35
C ILE A 106 -8.51 13.80 -5.94
N GLU A 107 -7.96 14.60 -6.84
CA GLU A 107 -7.61 15.98 -6.56
C GLU A 107 -8.84 16.84 -6.26
N GLU A 108 -9.95 16.64 -6.99
CA GLU A 108 -11.20 17.36 -6.76
C GLU A 108 -11.86 16.96 -5.44
N ASP A 109 -11.89 15.67 -5.13
CA ASP A 109 -12.63 15.15 -3.97
C ASP A 109 -11.83 15.23 -2.66
N ILE A 110 -10.52 15.07 -2.72
CA ILE A 110 -9.69 14.86 -1.53
C ILE A 110 -8.62 15.95 -1.40
N GLY A 111 -8.27 16.61 -2.49
CA GLY A 111 -7.12 17.48 -2.56
C GLY A 111 -5.84 16.68 -2.77
N SER A 112 -4.70 17.32 -2.51
CA SER A 112 -3.40 16.68 -2.67
C SER A 112 -2.97 16.05 -1.35
N PHE A 113 -2.78 14.72 -1.34
CA PHE A 113 -2.24 14.00 -0.19
C PHE A 113 -0.86 13.44 -0.52
N GLU A 114 0.09 13.61 0.39
CA GLU A 114 1.40 12.94 0.29
C GLU A 114 1.26 11.43 0.45
N GLY A 115 2.03 10.69 -0.34
CA GLY A 115 2.03 9.24 -0.28
C GLY A 115 0.83 8.59 -0.96
N VAL A 116 0.06 9.36 -1.74
CA VAL A 116 -1.03 8.82 -2.56
C VAL A 116 -0.60 8.80 -4.01
N TYR A 117 -0.62 7.62 -4.61
CA TYR A 117 -0.20 7.36 -5.98
C TYR A 117 -1.37 6.83 -6.79
N VAL A 118 -1.36 7.07 -8.09
CA VAL A 118 -2.45 6.68 -8.98
C VAL A 118 -1.92 5.82 -10.12
N ALA A 119 -2.65 4.77 -10.46
CA ALA A 119 -2.35 3.91 -11.59
C ALA A 119 -3.62 3.50 -12.32
N ASN A 120 -3.48 3.07 -13.58
CA ASN A 120 -4.49 2.27 -14.25
C ASN A 120 -4.07 0.79 -14.20
N ARG A 121 -4.92 -0.12 -14.70
CA ARG A 121 -4.59 -1.55 -14.66
C ARG A 121 -3.42 -1.93 -15.56
N ASP A 122 -3.12 -1.12 -16.59
CA ASP A 122 -2.02 -1.40 -17.51
C ASP A 122 -0.66 -1.09 -16.90
N ASN A 123 -0.56 -0.07 -16.05
CA ASN A 123 0.69 0.33 -15.41
C ASN A 123 0.75 0.04 -13.90
N PHE A 124 -0.25 -0.68 -13.38
CA PHE A 124 -0.32 -1.02 -11.95
C PHE A 124 0.92 -1.79 -11.50
N ASP A 125 1.37 -2.77 -12.28
CA ASP A 125 2.53 -3.58 -11.93
C ASP A 125 3.78 -2.71 -11.80
N ASP A 126 4.05 -1.84 -12.76
CA ASP A 126 5.23 -0.97 -12.74
C ASP A 126 5.21 -0.03 -11.54
N LYS A 127 4.07 0.57 -11.24
CA LYS A 127 3.95 1.48 -10.09
C LYS A 127 4.04 0.73 -8.77
N SER A 128 3.49 -0.48 -8.71
CA SER A 128 3.64 -1.35 -7.54
C SER A 128 5.11 -1.67 -7.28
N TYR A 129 5.88 -2.00 -8.31
CA TYR A 129 7.31 -2.27 -8.18
C TYR A 129 8.06 -1.08 -7.59
N LEU A 130 7.76 0.13 -8.04
CA LEU A 130 8.39 1.34 -7.52
C LEU A 130 8.12 1.51 -6.02
N LEU A 131 6.87 1.31 -5.61
CA LEU A 131 6.49 1.43 -4.20
C LEU A 131 7.08 0.33 -3.33
N ILE A 132 7.09 -0.90 -3.83
CA ILE A 132 7.70 -2.04 -3.14
C ILE A 132 9.17 -1.76 -2.91
N ASN A 133 9.90 -1.33 -3.93
CA ASN A 133 11.33 -1.01 -3.82
C ASN A 133 11.58 0.15 -2.87
N LYS A 134 10.78 1.20 -2.96
CA LYS A 134 10.90 2.37 -2.08
C LYS A 134 10.74 1.98 -0.62
N ASN A 135 9.73 1.18 -0.30
CA ASN A 135 9.46 0.77 1.07
C ASN A 135 10.50 -0.24 1.58
N ALA A 136 10.96 -1.14 0.73
CA ALA A 136 12.03 -2.08 1.08
C ALA A 136 13.33 -1.34 1.41
N ARG A 137 13.71 -0.33 0.62
CA ARG A 137 14.90 0.48 0.88
C ARG A 137 14.78 1.26 2.18
N ARG A 138 13.60 1.80 2.47
CA ARG A 138 13.36 2.53 3.73
C ARG A 138 13.54 1.62 4.94
N LEU A 139 13.01 0.41 4.90
CA LEU A 139 13.16 -0.56 5.98
C LEU A 139 14.61 -0.98 6.16
N THR A 140 15.34 -1.21 5.08
CA THR A 140 16.77 -1.54 5.12
C THR A 140 17.57 -0.42 5.77
N SER A 141 17.31 0.83 5.39
CA SER A 141 17.99 1.99 5.95
C SER A 141 17.75 2.13 7.45
N LEU A 142 16.50 1.95 7.89
CA LEU A 142 16.16 2.01 9.32
C LEU A 142 16.85 0.90 10.11
N SER A 143 16.91 -0.31 9.56
CA SER A 143 17.58 -1.44 10.20
C SER A 143 19.08 -1.19 10.32
N ASN A 144 19.72 -0.64 9.29
CA ASN A 144 21.15 -0.30 9.30
C ASN A 144 21.45 0.76 10.36
N ILE A 145 20.61 1.79 10.48
CA ILE A 145 20.76 2.83 11.50
C ILE A 145 20.64 2.23 12.91
N ARG A 146 19.66 1.38 13.14
CA ARG A 146 19.47 0.70 14.42
C ARG A 146 20.66 -0.17 14.78
N GLY A 147 21.15 -0.95 13.82
CA GLY A 147 22.33 -1.80 14.02
C GLY A 147 23.57 -0.99 14.39
N TYR A 148 23.80 0.12 13.71
CA TYR A 148 24.90 1.02 14.00
C TYR A 148 24.82 1.60 15.40
N LEU A 149 23.66 2.05 15.83
CA LEU A 149 23.45 2.60 17.17
C LEU A 149 23.65 1.54 18.24
N MET A 150 23.20 0.33 18.02
CA MET A 150 23.39 -0.78 18.96
C MET A 150 24.88 -1.14 19.10
N ASP A 151 25.62 -1.19 18.01
CA ASP A 151 27.05 -1.47 18.04
C ASP A 151 27.83 -0.40 18.82
N GLN A 152 27.49 0.87 18.62
CA GLN A 152 28.12 1.95 19.38
C GLN A 152 27.81 1.86 20.87
N THR A 153 26.61 1.48 21.24
CA THR A 153 26.22 1.28 22.64
C THR A 153 27.03 0.16 23.28
N SER A 154 27.23 -0.93 22.54
CA SER A 154 28.04 -2.06 23.01
C SER A 154 29.49 -1.68 23.22
N GLU A 155 30.08 -0.86 22.36
CA GLU A 155 31.46 -0.42 22.48
C GLU A 155 31.71 0.50 23.69
N ASN A 156 30.68 1.16 24.18
CA ASN A 156 30.79 2.07 25.31
C ASN A 156 30.59 1.40 26.69
N ASP A 157 30.23 0.13 26.67
CA ASP A 157 30.14 -0.66 27.90
C ASP A 157 31.50 -1.28 28.25
#